data_705e55033d86e14bb49e5db18c5c5be6
#
_entry.id   705e55033d86e14bb49e5db18c5c5be6
#
_cell.length_a   1.000
_cell.length_b   1.000
_cell.length_c   1.000
_cell.angle_alpha   90.00
_cell.angle_beta   90.00
_cell.angle_gamma   90.00
#
_symmetry.space_group_name_H-M   'P 1'
#
loop_
_entity.id
_entity.type
_entity.pdbx_description
1 polymer ?
#
loop_
_entity_poly.entity_id
_entity_poly.type
_entity_poly.pdbx_seq_one_letter_code
_entity_poly.pdbx_strand_id
1 'polypeptide(L)'
;MNRKQKLGNVLIISSRKRMLSEFQSYLHSVLGEYLTFNTLLREQATDPSLFRGYQCVLFPSVRAMETFPLTLDSSILQLPCDRVFNHMFLDKIIQIPPHERVYLVNDDKYSTLAIISQLEECGITQYDFVPFYPGCKDTESDIQFAITAGEPQLVPSRIPNVLDIGNRIIDISTILQLCEYFNIPLQTVNRVSRNYVNQILHTVKTSETYYTNYVQTEQLMQVILFSLPIGICLFGADGRIQFMNAKFAHAFSLPSSNFEGQPFSECLPPAYADTAFDRNGDWTILLSDQKTQITLSVLSMVF
;
A
#
# COMPACT_ATOMS: atom_id res chain seq x y z
N MET A 1 35.23 26.73 12.69
CA MET A 1 34.30 26.20 11.65
C MET A 1 33.73 27.40 10.91
N ASN A 2 34.16 27.64 9.67
CA ASN A 2 33.60 28.70 8.84
C ASN A 2 32.12 28.31 8.53
N ARG A 3 31.15 29.04 9.06
CA ARG A 3 29.74 28.94 8.58
C ARG A 3 29.76 29.40 7.13
N LYS A 4 29.65 28.48 6.18
CA LYS A 4 29.39 28.84 4.77
C LYS A 4 28.16 29.73 4.76
N GLN A 5 28.24 30.84 4.05
CA GLN A 5 27.11 31.75 3.88
C GLN A 5 26.01 31.00 3.13
N LYS A 6 24.78 31.05 3.64
CA LYS A 6 23.61 30.40 2.98
C LYS A 6 23.33 31.13 1.67
N LEU A 7 22.93 30.37 0.66
CA LEU A 7 22.60 30.89 -0.68
C LEU A 7 21.23 31.59 -0.71
N GLY A 8 20.33 31.21 0.21
CA GLY A 8 19.02 31.86 0.27
C GLY A 8 18.13 31.32 1.38
N ASN A 9 16.97 31.97 1.49
CA ASN A 9 15.92 31.68 2.46
C ASN A 9 14.67 31.19 1.75
N VAL A 10 14.12 30.08 2.20
CA VAL A 10 12.91 29.46 1.70
C VAL A 10 11.86 29.45 2.79
N LEU A 11 10.64 29.89 2.48
CA LEU A 11 9.49 29.85 3.37
C LEU A 11 8.57 28.72 2.95
N ILE A 12 8.21 27.85 3.87
CA ILE A 12 7.26 26.76 3.65
C ILE A 12 5.92 27.15 4.25
N ILE A 13 4.86 27.11 3.45
CA ILE A 13 3.50 27.47 3.89
C ILE A 13 2.60 26.23 3.85
N SER A 14 1.84 26.00 4.92
CA SER A 14 0.80 24.98 4.96
C SER A 14 -0.24 25.33 6.01
N SER A 15 -1.47 24.83 5.86
CA SER A 15 -2.50 24.90 6.89
C SER A 15 -2.29 23.87 8.02
N ARG A 16 -1.37 22.90 7.85
CA ARG A 16 -1.11 21.81 8.77
C ARG A 16 0.25 21.94 9.43
N LYS A 17 0.26 22.17 10.75
CA LYS A 17 1.48 22.33 11.54
C LYS A 17 2.42 21.13 11.45
N ARG A 18 1.88 19.91 11.46
CA ARG A 18 2.66 18.66 11.34
C ARG A 18 3.42 18.61 10.00
N MET A 19 2.75 18.92 8.91
CA MET A 19 3.36 18.96 7.58
C MET A 19 4.51 19.97 7.49
N LEU A 20 4.34 21.15 8.10
CA LEU A 20 5.40 22.17 8.13
C LEU A 20 6.68 21.63 8.78
N SER A 21 6.56 20.97 9.94
CA SER A 21 7.71 20.43 10.66
C SER A 21 8.40 19.29 9.89
N GLU A 22 7.62 18.42 9.24
CA GLU A 22 8.14 17.31 8.44
C GLU A 22 8.87 17.82 7.19
N PHE A 23 8.27 18.74 6.44
CA PHE A 23 8.89 19.35 5.25
C PHE A 23 10.15 20.11 5.61
N GLN A 24 10.10 20.91 6.68
CA GLN A 24 11.28 21.65 7.14
C GLN A 24 12.42 20.69 7.51
N SER A 25 12.13 19.64 8.27
CA SER A 25 13.14 18.66 8.69
C SER A 25 13.74 17.93 7.50
N TYR A 26 12.90 17.48 6.56
CA TYR A 26 13.35 16.80 5.35
C TYR A 26 14.22 17.71 4.47
N LEU A 27 13.74 18.89 4.11
CA LEU A 27 14.49 19.85 3.28
C LEU A 27 15.78 20.30 3.96
N HIS A 28 15.75 20.49 5.28
CA HIS A 28 16.96 20.81 6.03
C HIS A 28 17.98 19.68 6.00
N SER A 29 17.56 18.43 6.07
CA SER A 29 18.46 17.27 5.97
C SER A 29 19.14 17.16 4.61
N VAL A 30 18.44 17.56 3.53
CA VAL A 30 18.91 17.45 2.14
C VAL A 30 19.69 18.68 1.69
N LEU A 31 19.16 19.88 1.92
CA LEU A 31 19.69 21.17 1.42
C LEU A 31 20.05 22.16 2.52
N GLY A 32 19.96 21.80 3.79
CA GLY A 32 20.22 22.68 4.91
C GLY A 32 21.65 23.21 5.00
N GLU A 33 22.61 22.62 4.28
CA GLU A 33 23.96 23.19 4.15
C GLU A 33 23.94 24.50 3.34
N TYR A 34 23.03 24.63 2.33
CA TYR A 34 22.96 25.72 1.39
C TYR A 34 21.83 26.70 1.63
N LEU A 35 20.68 26.22 2.14
CA LEU A 35 19.48 27.02 2.28
C LEU A 35 19.01 27.09 3.74
N THR A 36 18.30 28.16 4.06
CA THR A 36 17.57 28.30 5.33
C THR A 36 16.11 28.04 5.07
N PHE A 37 15.48 27.15 5.85
CA PHE A 37 14.07 26.83 5.73
C PHE A 37 13.31 27.33 6.95
N ASN A 38 12.35 28.20 6.73
CA ASN A 38 11.41 28.69 7.74
C ASN A 38 9.99 28.20 7.40
N THR A 39 9.11 28.23 8.38
CA THR A 39 7.74 27.76 8.24
C THR A 39 6.75 28.84 8.64
N LEU A 40 5.60 28.90 7.96
CA LEU A 40 4.51 29.78 8.29
C LEU A 40 3.18 29.05 8.11
N LEU A 41 2.31 29.11 9.10
CA LEU A 41 0.94 28.64 8.93
C LEU A 41 0.19 29.55 7.96
N ARG A 42 -0.54 28.97 7.02
CA ARG A 42 -1.31 29.71 6.01
C ARG A 42 -2.23 30.78 6.62
N GLU A 43 -2.83 30.47 7.77
CA GLU A 43 -3.72 31.35 8.50
C GLU A 43 -3.01 32.59 9.08
N GLN A 44 -1.69 32.49 9.30
CA GLN A 44 -0.84 33.55 9.80
C GLN A 44 -0.27 34.41 8.68
N ALA A 45 -0.41 33.99 7.42
CA ALA A 45 0.05 34.72 6.25
C ALA A 45 -0.95 35.82 5.88
N THR A 46 -0.98 36.89 6.69
CA THR A 46 -1.95 37.98 6.57
C THR A 46 -1.39 39.24 5.92
N ASP A 47 -0.08 39.38 5.83
CA ASP A 47 0.60 40.56 5.33
C ASP A 47 1.75 40.18 4.37
N PRO A 48 1.80 40.76 3.15
CA PRO A 48 2.93 40.58 2.23
C PRO A 48 4.30 40.92 2.79
N SER A 49 4.40 41.77 3.81
CA SER A 49 5.67 42.10 4.45
C SER A 49 6.36 40.90 5.13
N LEU A 50 5.60 39.87 5.53
CA LEU A 50 6.11 38.64 6.13
C LEU A 50 7.01 37.86 5.16
N PHE A 51 6.91 38.12 3.87
CA PHE A 51 7.68 37.45 2.83
C PHE A 51 8.99 38.15 2.47
N ARG A 52 9.26 39.32 3.07
CA ARG A 52 10.50 40.04 2.83
C ARG A 52 11.72 39.25 3.28
N GLY A 53 12.71 39.12 2.38
CA GLY A 53 13.94 38.37 2.65
C GLY A 53 13.87 36.89 2.30
N TYR A 54 12.74 36.42 1.78
CA TYR A 54 12.62 35.10 1.18
C TYR A 54 12.72 35.19 -0.35
N GLN A 55 13.48 34.28 -0.97
CA GLN A 55 13.63 34.18 -2.40
C GLN A 55 12.68 33.14 -2.99
N CYS A 56 12.20 32.20 -2.15
CA CYS A 56 11.29 31.14 -2.57
C CYS A 56 10.24 30.89 -1.49
N VAL A 57 8.99 30.65 -1.93
CA VAL A 57 7.88 30.17 -1.11
C VAL A 57 7.41 28.83 -1.63
N LEU A 58 7.43 27.82 -0.76
CA LEU A 58 6.97 26.46 -1.06
C LEU A 58 5.53 26.28 -0.59
N PHE A 59 4.69 25.77 -1.46
CA PHE A 59 3.30 25.41 -1.20
C PHE A 59 3.14 23.87 -1.23
N PRO A 60 2.23 23.28 -0.44
CA PRO A 60 2.06 21.82 -0.38
C PRO A 60 1.41 21.23 -1.64
N SER A 61 0.88 22.06 -2.55
CA SER A 61 0.31 21.65 -3.83
C SER A 61 0.05 22.87 -4.73
N VAL A 62 -0.17 22.63 -6.03
CA VAL A 62 -0.59 23.66 -6.99
C VAL A 62 -1.86 24.37 -6.50
N ARG A 63 -2.87 23.61 -6.06
CA ARG A 63 -4.12 24.18 -5.53
C ARG A 63 -3.88 25.10 -4.33
N ALA A 64 -2.98 24.72 -3.42
CA ALA A 64 -2.66 25.55 -2.26
C ALA A 64 -1.99 26.86 -2.66
N MET A 65 -1.20 26.86 -3.71
CA MET A 65 -0.58 28.04 -4.32
C MET A 65 -1.63 28.91 -5.01
N GLU A 66 -2.43 28.37 -5.90
CA GLU A 66 -3.46 29.10 -6.66
C GLU A 66 -4.52 29.74 -5.77
N THR A 67 -4.88 29.09 -4.66
CA THR A 67 -5.86 29.60 -3.69
C THR A 67 -5.23 30.45 -2.59
N PHE A 68 -3.95 30.80 -2.71
CA PHE A 68 -3.29 31.64 -1.72
C PHE A 68 -3.81 33.08 -1.79
N PRO A 69 -4.23 33.69 -0.66
CA PRO A 69 -4.97 34.94 -0.69
C PRO A 69 -4.14 36.20 -0.96
N LEU A 70 -2.80 36.07 -0.86
CA LEU A 70 -1.90 37.20 -1.03
C LEU A 70 -1.16 37.13 -2.37
N THR A 71 -1.03 38.30 -3.02
CA THR A 71 -0.13 38.43 -4.17
C THR A 71 1.29 38.69 -3.64
N LEU A 72 2.21 37.80 -3.96
CA LEU A 72 3.61 37.93 -3.59
C LEU A 72 4.38 38.71 -4.64
N ASP A 73 5.50 39.32 -4.24
CA ASP A 73 6.39 40.02 -5.15
C ASP A 73 6.88 39.07 -6.27
N SER A 74 6.95 39.55 -7.50
CA SER A 74 7.33 38.79 -8.67
C SER A 74 8.78 38.27 -8.62
N SER A 75 9.62 38.83 -7.76
CA SER A 75 10.99 38.34 -7.51
C SER A 75 11.04 37.08 -6.64
N ILE A 76 9.93 36.72 -5.96
CA ILE A 76 9.83 35.54 -5.12
C ILE A 76 9.34 34.36 -5.95
N LEU A 77 10.16 33.32 -6.05
CA LEU A 77 9.75 32.07 -6.67
C LEU A 77 8.63 31.43 -5.85
N GLN A 78 7.49 31.19 -6.47
CA GLN A 78 6.38 30.43 -5.90
C GLN A 78 6.45 29.00 -6.47
N LEU A 79 6.69 28.01 -5.61
CA LEU A 79 6.92 26.63 -6.04
C LEU A 79 5.94 25.70 -5.33
N PRO A 80 5.03 25.03 -6.06
CA PRO A 80 4.24 23.95 -5.50
C PRO A 80 5.12 22.73 -5.32
N CYS A 81 5.00 22.06 -4.17
CA CYS A 81 5.71 20.80 -3.93
C CYS A 81 4.95 19.66 -4.61
N ASP A 82 5.60 18.97 -5.52
CA ASP A 82 5.16 17.64 -5.91
C ASP A 82 5.38 16.69 -4.74
N ARG A 83 4.39 15.86 -4.46
CA ARG A 83 4.42 14.92 -3.34
C ARG A 83 4.15 13.52 -3.83
N VAL A 84 4.99 12.61 -3.37
CA VAL A 84 4.87 11.18 -3.66
C VAL A 84 4.62 10.41 -2.36
N PHE A 85 4.03 9.23 -2.47
CA PHE A 85 3.93 8.35 -1.32
C PHE A 85 5.34 7.95 -0.84
N ASN A 86 5.46 7.58 0.42
CA ASN A 86 6.76 7.22 0.97
C ASN A 86 7.19 5.83 0.49
N HIS A 87 8.10 5.78 -0.47
CA HIS A 87 8.62 4.54 -1.09
C HIS A 87 9.23 3.56 -0.09
N MET A 88 9.61 4.02 1.10
CA MET A 88 10.15 3.16 2.16
C MET A 88 9.14 2.12 2.67
N PHE A 89 7.86 2.26 2.32
CA PHE A 89 6.80 1.33 2.72
C PHE A 89 6.37 0.38 1.60
N LEU A 90 7.02 0.42 0.44
CA LEU A 90 6.71 -0.49 -0.67
C LEU A 90 6.81 -1.95 -0.25
N ASP A 91 7.82 -2.31 0.55
CA ASP A 91 8.01 -3.64 1.09
C ASP A 91 6.83 -4.14 1.93
N LYS A 92 6.14 -3.23 2.63
CA LYS A 92 4.95 -3.57 3.41
C LYS A 92 3.70 -3.65 2.54
N ILE A 93 3.60 -2.78 1.52
CA ILE A 93 2.46 -2.80 0.59
C ILE A 93 2.40 -4.13 -0.15
N ILE A 94 3.53 -4.64 -0.62
CA ILE A 94 3.58 -5.92 -1.35
C ILE A 94 3.39 -7.17 -0.47
N GLN A 95 3.35 -7.02 0.85
CA GLN A 95 3.00 -8.11 1.78
C GLN A 95 1.48 -8.36 1.86
N ILE A 96 0.67 -7.43 1.36
CA ILE A 96 -0.76 -7.68 1.18
C ILE A 96 -0.92 -8.78 0.13
N PRO A 97 -1.79 -9.79 0.36
CA PRO A 97 -1.99 -10.85 -0.63
C PRO A 97 -2.39 -10.29 -2.00
N PRO A 98 -1.89 -10.83 -3.12
CA PRO A 98 -2.25 -10.36 -4.45
C PRO A 98 -3.74 -10.60 -4.73
N HIS A 99 -4.29 -9.81 -5.64
CA HIS A 99 -5.70 -9.83 -6.06
C HIS A 99 -6.71 -9.40 -4.98
N GLU A 100 -6.22 -8.89 -3.84
CA GLU A 100 -7.09 -8.29 -2.83
C GLU A 100 -7.65 -6.94 -3.29
N ARG A 101 -8.87 -6.65 -2.84
CA ARG A 101 -9.46 -5.31 -2.89
C ARG A 101 -9.01 -4.52 -1.66
N VAL A 102 -8.40 -3.36 -1.90
CA VAL A 102 -7.74 -2.59 -0.85
C VAL A 102 -8.27 -1.16 -0.82
N TYR A 103 -8.79 -0.71 0.31
CA TYR A 103 -9.08 0.71 0.47
C TYR A 103 -7.80 1.53 0.46
N LEU A 104 -7.72 2.51 -0.43
CA LEU A 104 -6.74 3.58 -0.30
C LEU A 104 -7.40 4.79 0.35
N VAL A 105 -6.97 5.10 1.58
CA VAL A 105 -7.62 6.08 2.45
C VAL A 105 -6.80 7.34 2.58
N ASN A 106 -7.40 8.49 2.30
CA ASN A 106 -6.79 9.80 2.53
C ASN A 106 -7.87 10.86 2.86
N ASP A 107 -7.44 12.07 3.17
CA ASP A 107 -8.27 13.20 3.61
C ASP A 107 -9.08 13.88 2.50
N ASP A 108 -8.75 13.63 1.23
CA ASP A 108 -9.51 14.14 0.07
C ASP A 108 -9.38 13.23 -1.15
N LYS A 109 -10.35 13.37 -2.07
CA LYS A 109 -10.44 12.59 -3.30
C LYS A 109 -9.17 12.68 -4.17
N TYR A 110 -8.64 13.89 -4.35
CA TYR A 110 -7.52 14.11 -5.26
C TYR A 110 -6.23 13.50 -4.74
N SER A 111 -5.96 13.66 -3.45
CA SER A 111 -4.83 13.02 -2.77
C SER A 111 -4.93 11.50 -2.81
N THR A 112 -6.12 10.95 -2.62
CA THR A 112 -6.37 9.50 -2.70
C THR A 112 -6.06 8.96 -4.09
N LEU A 113 -6.63 9.56 -5.13
CA LEU A 113 -6.41 9.13 -6.52
C LEU A 113 -4.96 9.32 -6.97
N ALA A 114 -4.31 10.40 -6.53
CA ALA A 114 -2.89 10.62 -6.83
C ALA A 114 -1.98 9.52 -6.28
N ILE A 115 -2.26 9.01 -5.07
CA ILE A 115 -1.49 7.91 -4.49
C ILE A 115 -1.75 6.60 -5.25
N ILE A 116 -2.99 6.33 -5.64
CA ILE A 116 -3.32 5.15 -6.46
C ILE A 116 -2.53 5.19 -7.76
N SER A 117 -2.60 6.31 -8.51
CA SER A 117 -1.84 6.49 -9.75
C SER A 117 -0.34 6.27 -9.56
N GLN A 118 0.24 6.83 -8.49
CA GLN A 118 1.65 6.66 -8.18
C GLN A 118 2.04 5.22 -7.85
N LEU A 119 1.18 4.47 -7.15
CA LEU A 119 1.39 3.05 -6.87
C LEU A 119 1.36 2.22 -8.16
N GLU A 120 0.38 2.49 -9.04
CA GLU A 120 0.26 1.84 -10.34
C GLU A 120 1.44 2.16 -11.26
N GLU A 121 1.91 3.41 -11.31
CA GLU A 121 3.11 3.84 -12.03
C GLU A 121 4.39 3.16 -11.52
N CYS A 122 4.44 2.83 -10.21
CA CYS A 122 5.51 2.02 -9.62
C CYS A 122 5.38 0.51 -9.90
N GLY A 123 4.36 0.08 -10.66
CA GLY A 123 4.14 -1.32 -11.01
C GLY A 123 3.34 -2.11 -9.96
N ILE A 124 2.75 -1.45 -8.96
CA ILE A 124 1.87 -2.08 -7.97
C ILE A 124 0.46 -2.18 -8.59
N THR A 125 0.25 -3.18 -9.42
CA THR A 125 -1.01 -3.39 -10.18
C THR A 125 -1.74 -4.66 -9.77
N GLN A 126 -1.21 -5.41 -8.81
CA GLN A 126 -1.79 -6.67 -8.34
C GLN A 126 -2.99 -6.50 -7.41
N TYR A 127 -3.36 -5.28 -7.04
CA TYR A 127 -4.48 -4.95 -6.16
C TYR A 127 -5.57 -4.19 -6.91
N ASP A 128 -6.83 -4.38 -6.48
CA ASP A 128 -7.95 -3.52 -6.86
C ASP A 128 -8.08 -2.40 -5.82
N PHE A 129 -7.48 -1.25 -6.12
CA PHE A 129 -7.52 -0.10 -5.21
C PHE A 129 -8.87 0.61 -5.24
N VAL A 130 -9.54 0.63 -4.11
CA VAL A 130 -10.81 1.33 -3.93
C VAL A 130 -10.55 2.65 -3.18
N PRO A 131 -10.78 3.83 -3.81
CA PRO A 131 -10.54 5.10 -3.17
C PRO A 131 -11.55 5.36 -2.04
N PHE A 132 -11.04 5.71 -0.85
CA PHE A 132 -11.86 6.06 0.30
C PHE A 132 -11.40 7.38 0.93
N TYR A 133 -12.32 8.32 1.12
CA TYR A 133 -12.06 9.66 1.67
C TYR A 133 -13.33 10.20 2.36
N PRO A 134 -13.25 11.27 3.17
CA PRO A 134 -14.42 11.84 3.84
C PRO A 134 -15.57 12.12 2.87
N GLY A 135 -16.74 11.57 3.18
CA GLY A 135 -17.94 11.62 2.33
C GLY A 135 -18.21 10.35 1.52
N CYS A 136 -17.26 9.42 1.41
CA CYS A 136 -17.53 8.08 0.91
C CYS A 136 -18.36 7.28 1.89
N LYS A 137 -19.24 6.42 1.35
CA LYS A 137 -19.96 5.42 2.15
C LYS A 137 -19.16 4.12 2.13
N ASP A 138 -19.01 3.51 3.28
CA ASP A 138 -18.42 2.19 3.41
C ASP A 138 -19.45 1.12 3.02
N THR A 139 -19.49 0.78 1.74
CA THR A 139 -20.46 -0.18 1.15
C THR A 139 -19.84 -1.52 0.79
N GLU A 140 -18.51 -1.61 0.79
CA GLU A 140 -17.76 -2.77 0.33
C GLU A 140 -17.45 -3.72 1.51
N SER A 141 -18.35 -4.66 1.80
CA SER A 141 -18.22 -5.55 2.98
C SER A 141 -17.09 -6.58 2.87
N ASP A 142 -16.61 -6.86 1.66
CA ASP A 142 -15.55 -7.81 1.34
C ASP A 142 -14.13 -7.28 1.56
N ILE A 143 -13.95 -5.96 1.65
CA ILE A 143 -12.63 -5.36 1.84
C ILE A 143 -12.14 -5.56 3.28
N GLN A 144 -10.97 -6.21 3.41
CA GLN A 144 -10.31 -6.52 4.68
C GLN A 144 -9.01 -5.71 4.90
N PHE A 145 -8.52 -5.02 3.87
CA PHE A 145 -7.25 -4.29 3.88
C PHE A 145 -7.47 -2.82 3.58
N ALA A 146 -6.73 -1.96 4.28
CA ALA A 146 -6.65 -0.54 3.95
C ALA A 146 -5.20 -0.05 4.00
N ILE A 147 -4.85 0.79 3.03
CA ILE A 147 -3.61 1.56 3.03
C ILE A 147 -3.98 3.02 3.28
N THR A 148 -3.28 3.68 4.19
CA THR A 148 -3.47 5.11 4.44
C THR A 148 -2.14 5.87 4.44
N ALA A 149 -2.16 7.09 3.97
CA ALA A 149 -0.98 7.96 3.94
C ALA A 149 -1.00 8.98 5.11
N GLY A 150 -0.87 8.46 6.34
CA GLY A 150 -0.80 9.26 7.56
C GLY A 150 -2.16 9.65 8.15
N GLU A 151 -3.26 9.03 7.72
CA GLU A 151 -4.62 9.37 8.16
C GLU A 151 -5.38 8.11 8.68
N PRO A 152 -4.81 7.32 9.60
CA PRO A 152 -5.41 6.06 10.05
C PRO A 152 -6.78 6.26 10.72
N GLN A 153 -7.07 7.44 11.26
CA GLN A 153 -8.36 7.77 11.86
C GLN A 153 -9.51 7.87 10.84
N LEU A 154 -9.21 7.94 9.54
CA LEU A 154 -10.20 7.99 8.46
C LEU A 154 -10.55 6.58 7.94
N VAL A 155 -9.81 5.56 8.35
CA VAL A 155 -10.07 4.17 7.95
C VAL A 155 -11.34 3.67 8.65
N PRO A 156 -12.27 3.01 7.94
CA PRO A 156 -13.44 2.40 8.56
C PRO A 156 -13.05 1.43 9.66
N SER A 157 -13.67 1.55 10.83
CA SER A 157 -13.31 0.76 12.03
C SER A 157 -13.46 -0.75 11.88
N ARG A 158 -14.24 -1.21 10.90
CA ARG A 158 -14.42 -2.63 10.58
C ARG A 158 -13.21 -3.26 9.89
N ILE A 159 -12.31 -2.46 9.29
CA ILE A 159 -11.15 -2.98 8.56
C ILE A 159 -10.09 -3.48 9.55
N PRO A 160 -9.78 -4.78 9.56
CA PRO A 160 -8.84 -5.33 10.55
C PRO A 160 -7.37 -5.06 10.18
N ASN A 161 -7.05 -4.98 8.88
CA ASN A 161 -5.68 -4.88 8.40
C ASN A 161 -5.42 -3.48 7.84
N VAL A 162 -4.83 -2.61 8.65
CA VAL A 162 -4.54 -1.23 8.29
C VAL A 162 -3.03 -1.02 8.18
N LEU A 163 -2.59 -0.62 6.99
CA LEU A 163 -1.22 -0.24 6.71
C LEU A 163 -1.11 1.29 6.60
N ASP A 164 -0.51 1.93 7.58
CA ASP A 164 -0.15 3.35 7.48
C ASP A 164 1.25 3.46 6.85
N ILE A 165 1.30 4.03 5.65
CA ILE A 165 2.54 4.30 4.89
C ILE A 165 3.13 5.68 5.22
N GLY A 166 2.65 6.32 6.28
CA GLY A 166 3.10 7.65 6.68
C GLY A 166 2.71 8.75 5.70
N ASN A 167 3.10 9.98 6.02
CA ASN A 167 2.79 11.12 5.17
C ASN A 167 3.52 11.06 3.83
N ARG A 168 2.91 11.65 2.79
CA ARG A 168 3.55 11.86 1.50
C ARG A 168 4.80 12.73 1.66
N ILE A 169 5.86 12.36 0.99
CA ILE A 169 7.14 13.08 0.99
C ILE A 169 7.25 14.02 -0.21
N ILE A 170 8.15 14.99 -0.10
CA ILE A 170 8.47 15.91 -1.22
C ILE A 170 9.21 15.11 -2.29
N ASP A 171 8.73 15.21 -3.52
CA ASP A 171 9.37 14.57 -4.67
C ASP A 171 10.73 15.17 -4.98
N ILE A 172 11.59 14.36 -5.60
CA ILE A 172 12.93 14.80 -6.04
C ILE A 172 12.86 15.95 -7.03
N SER A 173 11.82 16.05 -7.85
CA SER A 173 11.61 17.13 -8.81
C SER A 173 11.61 18.51 -8.13
N THR A 174 10.90 18.64 -7.02
CA THR A 174 10.87 19.88 -6.21
C THR A 174 12.27 20.22 -5.67
N ILE A 175 13.03 19.22 -5.22
CA ILE A 175 14.39 19.42 -4.71
C ILE A 175 15.34 19.89 -5.83
N LEU A 176 15.22 19.30 -7.02
CA LEU A 176 16.02 19.68 -8.18
C LEU A 176 15.70 21.10 -8.65
N GLN A 177 14.43 21.51 -8.65
CA GLN A 177 14.03 22.89 -8.96
C GLN A 177 14.61 23.90 -7.97
N LEU A 178 14.63 23.58 -6.68
CA LEU A 178 15.34 24.41 -5.68
C LEU A 178 16.85 24.47 -5.94
N CYS A 179 17.47 23.34 -6.27
CA CYS A 179 18.88 23.30 -6.60
C CYS A 179 19.23 24.18 -7.81
N GLU A 180 18.41 24.14 -8.84
CA GLU A 180 18.54 24.94 -10.05
C GLU A 180 18.39 26.43 -9.72
N TYR A 181 17.30 26.81 -9.09
CA TYR A 181 16.99 28.21 -8.77
C TYR A 181 18.08 28.88 -7.91
N PHE A 182 18.58 28.15 -6.91
CA PHE A 182 19.62 28.69 -6.01
C PHE A 182 21.06 28.41 -6.49
N ASN A 183 21.25 27.90 -7.69
CA ASN A 183 22.54 27.54 -8.25
C ASN A 183 23.38 26.67 -7.29
N ILE A 184 22.76 25.65 -6.69
CA ILE A 184 23.45 24.72 -5.79
C ILE A 184 24.48 23.90 -6.57
N PRO A 185 25.69 23.68 -6.03
CA PRO A 185 26.74 22.99 -6.75
C PRO A 185 26.34 21.62 -7.29
N LEU A 186 26.66 21.32 -8.55
CA LEU A 186 26.32 20.09 -9.25
C LEU A 186 26.71 18.81 -8.48
N GLN A 187 27.80 18.86 -7.72
CA GLN A 187 28.22 17.75 -6.87
C GLN A 187 27.17 17.40 -5.82
N THR A 188 26.47 18.41 -5.26
CA THR A 188 25.38 18.21 -4.30
C THR A 188 24.15 17.67 -5.00
N VAL A 189 23.81 18.21 -6.16
CA VAL A 189 22.69 17.72 -7.01
C VAL A 189 22.89 16.22 -7.30
N ASN A 190 24.07 15.85 -7.78
CA ASN A 190 24.42 14.46 -8.08
C ASN A 190 24.34 13.55 -6.83
N ARG A 191 24.78 14.05 -5.66
CA ARG A 191 24.68 13.30 -4.40
C ARG A 191 23.22 13.06 -4.01
N VAL A 192 22.38 14.08 -4.08
CA VAL A 192 20.94 13.99 -3.77
C VAL A 192 20.24 13.01 -4.70
N SER A 193 20.45 13.15 -6.01
CA SER A 193 19.87 12.26 -7.02
C SER A 193 20.31 10.81 -6.82
N ARG A 194 21.59 10.58 -6.54
CA ARG A 194 22.12 9.22 -6.28
C ARG A 194 21.51 8.61 -5.02
N ASN A 195 21.37 9.38 -3.95
CA ASN A 195 20.76 8.88 -2.72
C ASN A 195 19.30 8.50 -2.95
N TYR A 196 18.55 9.31 -3.69
CA TYR A 196 17.17 9.03 -4.05
C TYR A 196 17.05 7.73 -4.89
N VAL A 197 17.86 7.60 -5.93
CA VAL A 197 17.89 6.38 -6.76
C VAL A 197 18.28 5.15 -5.91
N ASN A 198 19.27 5.26 -5.04
CA ASN A 198 19.68 4.16 -4.18
C ASN A 198 18.57 3.74 -3.20
N GLN A 199 17.78 4.68 -2.67
CA GLN A 199 16.63 4.36 -1.83
C GLN A 199 15.59 3.56 -2.62
N ILE A 200 15.23 4.00 -3.82
CA ILE A 200 14.28 3.28 -4.69
C ILE A 200 14.82 1.89 -5.03
N LEU A 201 16.09 1.77 -5.45
CA LEU A 201 16.69 0.47 -5.80
C LEU A 201 16.71 -0.50 -4.62
N HIS A 202 16.99 0.00 -3.42
CA HIS A 202 16.95 -0.84 -2.21
C HIS A 202 15.53 -1.38 -1.98
N THR A 203 14.53 -0.51 -2.09
CA THR A 203 13.13 -0.89 -1.90
C THR A 203 12.67 -1.90 -2.95
N VAL A 204 13.02 -1.68 -4.24
CA VAL A 204 12.69 -2.62 -5.33
C VAL A 204 13.31 -4.00 -5.09
N LYS A 205 14.59 -4.07 -4.71
CA LYS A 205 15.24 -5.36 -4.40
C LYS A 205 14.59 -6.09 -3.24
N THR A 206 14.20 -5.36 -2.20
CA THR A 206 13.49 -5.94 -1.07
C THR A 206 12.14 -6.50 -1.52
N SER A 207 11.41 -5.74 -2.34
CA SER A 207 10.14 -6.14 -2.94
C SER A 207 10.24 -7.41 -3.77
N GLU A 208 11.24 -7.49 -4.63
CA GLU A 208 11.50 -8.65 -5.49
C GLU A 208 11.79 -9.90 -4.67
N THR A 209 12.52 -9.76 -3.56
CA THR A 209 12.81 -10.86 -2.65
C THR A 209 11.55 -11.37 -1.95
N TYR A 210 10.66 -10.49 -1.49
CA TYR A 210 9.39 -10.90 -0.87
C TYR A 210 8.47 -11.61 -1.85
N TYR A 211 8.30 -11.07 -3.05
CA TYR A 211 7.48 -11.69 -4.09
C TYR A 211 8.01 -13.07 -4.48
N THR A 212 9.32 -13.20 -4.66
CA THR A 212 9.96 -14.49 -4.98
C THR A 212 9.77 -15.51 -3.86
N ASN A 213 9.93 -15.09 -2.60
CA ASN A 213 9.71 -15.96 -1.44
C ASN A 213 8.24 -16.37 -1.33
N TYR A 214 7.30 -15.48 -1.59
CA TYR A 214 5.87 -15.77 -1.59
C TYR A 214 5.52 -16.84 -2.63
N VAL A 215 5.94 -16.64 -3.88
CA VAL A 215 5.72 -17.59 -4.98
C VAL A 215 6.37 -18.94 -4.70
N GLN A 216 7.60 -18.95 -4.17
CA GLN A 216 8.28 -20.19 -3.80
C GLN A 216 7.57 -20.93 -2.66
N THR A 217 7.07 -20.19 -1.66
CA THR A 217 6.34 -20.78 -0.54
C THR A 217 5.02 -21.38 -1.01
N GLU A 218 4.29 -20.69 -1.89
CA GLU A 218 3.06 -21.18 -2.49
C GLU A 218 3.31 -22.46 -3.32
N GLN A 219 4.33 -22.45 -4.18
CA GLN A 219 4.72 -23.63 -4.96
C GLN A 219 5.13 -24.80 -4.06
N LEU A 220 5.90 -24.55 -3.00
CA LEU A 220 6.29 -25.56 -2.03
C LEU A 220 5.07 -26.15 -1.32
N MET A 221 4.12 -25.30 -0.90
CA MET A 221 2.87 -25.72 -0.29
C MET A 221 2.09 -26.64 -1.23
N GLN A 222 1.94 -26.26 -2.50
CA GLN A 222 1.29 -27.09 -3.52
C GLN A 222 2.01 -28.45 -3.66
N VAL A 223 3.33 -28.46 -3.82
CA VAL A 223 4.12 -29.72 -3.92
C VAL A 223 3.89 -30.59 -2.70
N ILE A 224 3.89 -30.05 -1.49
CA ILE A 224 3.63 -30.81 -0.26
C ILE A 224 2.22 -31.40 -0.31
N LEU A 225 1.19 -30.59 -0.58
CA LEU A 225 -0.20 -31.04 -0.62
C LEU A 225 -0.44 -32.14 -1.68
N PHE A 226 0.21 -32.04 -2.85
CA PHE A 226 0.14 -33.06 -3.89
C PHE A 226 0.92 -34.34 -3.57
N SER A 227 2.02 -34.22 -2.82
CA SER A 227 2.89 -35.36 -2.49
C SER A 227 2.41 -36.17 -1.28
N LEU A 228 1.52 -35.60 -0.45
CA LEU A 228 1.01 -36.32 0.72
C LEU A 228 0.26 -37.62 0.31
N PRO A 229 0.44 -38.72 1.05
CA PRO A 229 -0.22 -40.01 0.75
C PRO A 229 -1.71 -40.00 1.11
N ILE A 230 -2.23 -38.92 1.67
CA ILE A 230 -3.62 -38.73 2.09
C ILE A 230 -4.39 -37.85 1.10
N GLY A 231 -5.69 -38.09 0.96
CA GLY A 231 -6.59 -37.22 0.22
C GLY A 231 -6.91 -35.98 1.04
N ILE A 232 -6.75 -34.83 0.44
CA ILE A 232 -7.05 -33.51 1.07
C ILE A 232 -8.07 -32.77 0.21
N CYS A 233 -9.11 -32.25 0.84
CA CYS A 233 -10.05 -31.30 0.25
C CYS A 233 -10.27 -30.16 1.23
N LEU A 234 -10.09 -28.92 0.75
CA LEU A 234 -10.40 -27.70 1.49
C LEU A 234 -11.68 -27.09 0.91
N PHE A 235 -12.59 -26.68 1.77
CA PHE A 235 -13.81 -25.98 1.37
C PHE A 235 -14.10 -24.83 2.33
N GLY A 236 -14.70 -23.76 1.80
CA GLY A 236 -15.07 -22.59 2.56
C GLY A 236 -16.28 -22.80 3.49
N ALA A 237 -16.59 -21.80 4.29
CA ALA A 237 -17.78 -21.78 5.14
C ALA A 237 -19.10 -21.85 4.32
N ASP A 238 -19.04 -21.50 3.05
CA ASP A 238 -20.15 -21.61 2.06
C ASP A 238 -20.28 -23.06 1.48
N GLY A 239 -19.42 -23.97 1.93
CA GLY A 239 -19.39 -25.37 1.45
C GLY A 239 -18.79 -25.55 0.07
N ARG A 240 -18.18 -24.52 -0.54
CA ARG A 240 -17.56 -24.64 -1.86
C ARG A 240 -16.10 -25.04 -1.77
N ILE A 241 -15.67 -25.91 -2.68
CA ILE A 241 -14.31 -26.44 -2.75
C ILE A 241 -13.37 -25.32 -3.18
N GLN A 242 -12.33 -25.09 -2.38
CA GLN A 242 -11.24 -24.16 -2.66
C GLN A 242 -10.00 -24.90 -3.18
N PHE A 243 -9.78 -26.15 -2.76
CA PHE A 243 -8.66 -26.97 -3.18
C PHE A 243 -8.99 -28.46 -3.00
N MET A 244 -8.46 -29.29 -3.89
CA MET A 244 -8.55 -30.74 -3.78
C MET A 244 -7.28 -31.36 -4.38
N ASN A 245 -6.63 -32.28 -3.65
CA ASN A 245 -5.51 -33.00 -4.23
C ASN A 245 -5.95 -34.27 -4.98
N ALA A 246 -5.07 -34.75 -5.87
CA ALA A 246 -5.39 -35.92 -6.71
C ALA A 246 -5.71 -37.21 -5.90
N LYS A 247 -5.19 -37.34 -4.69
CA LYS A 247 -5.48 -38.49 -3.82
C LYS A 247 -6.93 -38.46 -3.33
N PHE A 248 -7.45 -37.30 -2.98
CA PHE A 248 -8.87 -37.16 -2.64
C PHE A 248 -9.76 -37.46 -3.83
N ALA A 249 -9.49 -36.83 -4.98
CA ALA A 249 -10.25 -37.07 -6.20
C ALA A 249 -10.29 -38.56 -6.56
N HIS A 250 -9.16 -39.26 -6.50
CA HIS A 250 -9.06 -40.69 -6.76
C HIS A 250 -9.85 -41.55 -5.74
N ALA A 251 -9.77 -41.19 -4.44
CA ALA A 251 -10.48 -41.92 -3.39
C ALA A 251 -12.00 -41.89 -3.58
N PHE A 252 -12.53 -40.77 -4.09
CA PHE A 252 -13.96 -40.62 -4.36
C PHE A 252 -14.36 -40.90 -5.82
N SER A 253 -13.43 -41.41 -6.64
CA SER A 253 -13.64 -41.73 -8.07
C SER A 253 -14.15 -40.54 -8.88
N LEU A 254 -13.69 -39.36 -8.52
CA LEU A 254 -14.06 -38.10 -9.18
C LEU A 254 -13.27 -37.93 -10.48
N PRO A 255 -13.88 -37.36 -11.55
CA PRO A 255 -13.16 -37.06 -12.77
C PRO A 255 -12.07 -36.00 -12.49
N SER A 256 -10.98 -36.01 -13.28
CA SER A 256 -9.84 -35.10 -13.13
C SER A 256 -10.11 -33.64 -13.52
N SER A 257 -11.37 -33.22 -13.54
CA SER A 257 -11.80 -31.87 -13.89
C SER A 257 -11.67 -30.90 -12.73
N ASN A 258 -11.57 -29.61 -13.02
CA ASN A 258 -11.46 -28.56 -12.03
C ASN A 258 -12.72 -28.51 -11.14
N PHE A 259 -12.55 -28.79 -9.83
CA PHE A 259 -13.62 -28.78 -8.83
C PHE A 259 -13.70 -27.49 -8.03
N GLU A 260 -12.78 -26.56 -8.25
CA GLU A 260 -12.78 -25.29 -7.53
C GLU A 260 -14.10 -24.53 -7.76
N GLY A 261 -14.68 -24.05 -6.66
CA GLY A 261 -15.95 -23.35 -6.65
C GLY A 261 -17.20 -24.25 -6.68
N GLN A 262 -17.05 -25.57 -6.84
CA GLN A 262 -18.19 -26.50 -6.78
C GLN A 262 -18.58 -26.82 -5.33
N PRO A 263 -19.86 -27.12 -5.05
CA PRO A 263 -20.27 -27.55 -3.71
C PRO A 263 -19.59 -28.87 -3.32
N PHE A 264 -19.04 -28.93 -2.11
CA PHE A 264 -18.40 -30.14 -1.60
C PHE A 264 -19.37 -31.33 -1.55
N SER A 265 -20.66 -31.08 -1.27
CA SER A 265 -21.71 -32.11 -1.24
C SER A 265 -21.88 -32.88 -2.55
N GLU A 266 -21.54 -32.28 -3.69
CA GLU A 266 -21.60 -32.94 -5.00
C GLU A 266 -20.48 -33.96 -5.22
N CYS A 267 -19.41 -33.88 -4.42
CA CYS A 267 -18.29 -34.81 -4.45
C CYS A 267 -18.54 -36.07 -3.63
N LEU A 268 -19.59 -36.09 -2.81
CA LEU A 268 -19.90 -37.19 -1.92
C LEU A 268 -20.85 -38.19 -2.59
N PRO A 269 -20.80 -39.48 -2.21
CA PRO A 269 -21.86 -40.40 -2.60
C PRO A 269 -23.24 -39.88 -2.15
N PRO A 270 -24.32 -40.16 -2.90
CA PRO A 270 -25.66 -39.60 -2.63
C PRO A 270 -26.19 -39.84 -1.21
N ALA A 271 -25.77 -40.96 -0.58
CA ALA A 271 -26.12 -41.27 0.80
C ALA A 271 -25.55 -40.29 1.84
N TYR A 272 -24.55 -39.46 1.47
CA TYR A 272 -23.86 -38.55 2.35
C TYR A 272 -24.01 -37.08 1.88
N ALA A 273 -24.72 -36.81 0.82
CA ALA A 273 -24.88 -35.47 0.24
C ALA A 273 -25.48 -34.44 1.23
N ASP A 274 -26.37 -34.90 2.10
CA ASP A 274 -27.04 -34.08 3.12
C ASP A 274 -26.30 -34.08 4.47
N THR A 275 -25.11 -34.69 4.55
CA THR A 275 -24.34 -34.75 5.81
C THR A 275 -23.70 -33.37 6.06
N ALA A 276 -24.03 -32.75 7.20
CA ALA A 276 -23.41 -31.51 7.61
C ALA A 276 -22.00 -31.78 8.17
N PHE A 277 -20.97 -31.31 7.45
CA PHE A 277 -19.56 -31.36 7.88
C PHE A 277 -19.14 -29.99 8.47
N ASP A 278 -19.98 -29.44 9.35
CA ASP A 278 -19.84 -28.09 9.92
C ASP A 278 -18.99 -28.04 11.21
N ARG A 279 -18.51 -29.18 11.67
CA ARG A 279 -17.73 -29.31 12.90
C ARG A 279 -16.61 -30.33 12.77
N ASN A 280 -15.62 -30.19 13.64
CA ASN A 280 -14.52 -31.15 13.73
C ASN A 280 -15.04 -32.55 14.08
N GLY A 281 -14.58 -33.55 13.37
CA GLY A 281 -14.96 -34.93 13.62
C GLY A 281 -14.45 -35.91 12.57
N ASP A 282 -14.60 -37.17 12.84
CA ASP A 282 -14.27 -38.24 11.93
C ASP A 282 -15.55 -38.94 11.45
N TRP A 283 -15.67 -39.08 10.15
CA TRP A 283 -16.78 -39.80 9.52
C TRP A 283 -16.25 -40.98 8.72
N THR A 284 -16.93 -42.11 8.82
CA THR A 284 -16.64 -43.27 7.95
C THR A 284 -17.64 -43.26 6.79
N ILE A 285 -17.12 -43.11 5.58
CA ILE A 285 -17.90 -43.09 4.35
C ILE A 285 -17.71 -44.41 3.63
N LEU A 286 -18.83 -45.09 3.30
CA LEU A 286 -18.86 -46.26 2.43
C LEU A 286 -19.01 -45.81 0.98
N LEU A 287 -18.07 -46.20 0.12
CA LEU A 287 -18.20 -45.94 -1.31
C LEU A 287 -19.27 -46.82 -1.96
N SER A 288 -19.65 -46.45 -3.19
CA SER A 288 -20.69 -47.11 -3.96
C SER A 288 -20.48 -48.62 -4.23
N ASP A 289 -19.23 -49.10 -4.10
CA ASP A 289 -18.90 -50.52 -4.21
C ASP A 289 -19.27 -51.34 -2.96
N GLN A 290 -19.71 -50.64 -1.88
CA GLN A 290 -20.06 -51.19 -0.56
C GLN A 290 -18.93 -52.01 0.12
N LYS A 291 -17.71 -51.99 -0.41
CA LYS A 291 -16.53 -52.70 0.14
C LYS A 291 -15.42 -51.78 0.59
N THR A 292 -15.33 -50.61 -0.02
CA THR A 292 -14.29 -49.65 0.31
C THR A 292 -14.81 -48.67 1.34
N GLN A 293 -14.14 -48.58 2.49
CA GLN A 293 -14.41 -47.60 3.54
C GLN A 293 -13.35 -46.50 3.49
N ILE A 294 -13.79 -45.26 3.55
CA ILE A 294 -12.94 -44.08 3.66
C ILE A 294 -13.23 -43.39 5.00
N THR A 295 -12.20 -43.13 5.78
CA THR A 295 -12.32 -42.26 6.95
C THR A 295 -12.06 -40.86 6.51
N LEU A 296 -13.07 -39.98 6.67
CA LEU A 296 -12.99 -38.56 6.43
C LEU A 296 -12.85 -37.81 7.75
N SER A 297 -11.70 -37.19 7.97
CA SER A 297 -11.46 -36.32 9.14
C SER A 297 -11.68 -34.88 8.73
N VAL A 298 -12.63 -34.21 9.36
CA VAL A 298 -12.91 -32.78 9.12
C VAL A 298 -12.29 -31.96 10.24
N LEU A 299 -11.44 -31.02 9.86
CA LEU A 299 -10.80 -30.08 10.76
C LEU A 299 -11.21 -28.64 10.35
N SER A 300 -11.86 -27.94 11.25
CA SER A 300 -12.18 -26.52 11.05
C SER A 300 -10.97 -25.70 11.47
N MET A 301 -10.43 -24.90 10.55
CA MET A 301 -9.40 -23.90 10.84
C MET A 301 -10.07 -22.52 10.86
N VAL A 302 -9.87 -21.80 11.95
CA VAL A 302 -10.26 -20.39 12.07
C VAL A 302 -9.03 -19.57 11.70
N PHE A 303 -9.09 -18.85 10.57
CA PHE A 303 -8.06 -17.92 10.14
C PHE A 303 -8.44 -16.49 10.54
#